data_3e87690ce15d45032e0b195ed7bf0506
#
_entry.id   3e87690ce15d45032e0b195ed7bf0506
#
_cell.length_a   1.000
_cell.length_b   1.000
_cell.length_c   1.000
_cell.angle_alpha   90.00
_cell.angle_beta   90.00
_cell.angle_gamma   90.00
#
_symmetry.space_group_name_H-M   'P 1'
#
loop_
_entity.id
_entity.type
_entity.pdbx_description
1 polymer ?
#
loop_
_entity_poly.entity_id
_entity_poly.type
_entity_poly.pdbx_seq_one_letter_code
_entity_poly.pdbx_strand_id
1 'polypeptide(L)'
;VSMFVYINALLYFFNSRIKLKERLASLGICLFFLLSVSFNLLDYFWHMMSMPIFYPVRYSFIFSFFLIYLGFRNFIRYDKKNWKFNLGFYTLFVVMIGIGFVTSGNLDIDERQNLMAKLIYLGISFVFMFYYIFMLNHKEFKKYIVYVVIIELSFNAFLTFKNNGNENTYSKFINKYNFVNEKIDSIDDNSLFRIGFYDQTILNNGLLHGYNEVSYFSSVRNSNMFKYAKNVLGITVSDNCSSKYYYNDPIVNSLLGIKYIISNQDVDYYKEYKDNIYLNEDATSFGFLTTNKILELEYNDDFVSNMNNLVKTINNNDKNIIKEIETNNKTINCSIEQNYCIFNGTNNYVIYDYTAKEDEFVFLNNNNYSKNEYDFYLNDEKTNINNRGFLLLNKGDNIKFKITVDKKSYDYNIHLYSINYEVYNKFVRNINKNKMVVNNYHGDNYFTAKVNVEEDTLLYTSVESDKGWKIYVDGALTTPTSIYDAVIGLDLTEGEHLIEFKYSTPGLVEGIVISSASILTGLIILIIKRRKNKYRLK
;
A
#
# COMPACT_ATOMS: atom_id res chain seq x y z
N VAL A 1 -12.01 16.36 -18.98
CA VAL A 1 -13.13 17.16 -19.55
C VAL A 1 -12.59 17.91 -20.76
N SER A 2 -13.31 17.90 -21.92
CA SER A 2 -12.87 18.59 -23.12
C SER A 2 -12.98 20.11 -23.00
N MET A 3 -12.18 20.84 -23.78
CA MET A 3 -12.26 22.30 -23.85
C MET A 3 -13.66 22.78 -24.29
N PHE A 4 -14.34 22.01 -25.13
CA PHE A 4 -15.74 22.26 -25.51
C PHE A 4 -16.66 22.35 -24.29
N VAL A 5 -16.51 21.43 -23.31
CA VAL A 5 -17.32 21.43 -22.09
C VAL A 5 -16.99 22.63 -21.23
N TYR A 6 -15.70 22.94 -21.00
CA TYR A 6 -15.32 24.11 -20.21
C TYR A 6 -15.88 25.41 -20.78
N ILE A 7 -15.77 25.59 -22.09
CA ILE A 7 -16.33 26.75 -22.80
C ILE A 7 -17.83 26.87 -22.53
N ASN A 8 -18.57 25.79 -22.76
CA ASN A 8 -20.01 25.84 -22.63
C ASN A 8 -20.46 25.94 -21.15
N ALA A 9 -19.74 25.34 -20.21
CA ALA A 9 -20.03 25.47 -18.78
C ALA A 9 -19.84 26.90 -18.27
N LEU A 10 -18.81 27.62 -18.75
CA LEU A 10 -18.60 29.02 -18.41
C LEU A 10 -19.65 29.92 -19.08
N LEU A 11 -19.96 29.71 -20.36
CA LEU A 11 -21.01 30.44 -21.10
C LEU A 11 -22.40 30.25 -20.50
N TYR A 12 -22.63 29.13 -19.79
CA TYR A 12 -23.88 28.86 -19.12
C TYR A 12 -24.29 29.99 -18.17
N PHE A 13 -23.36 30.55 -17.43
CA PHE A 13 -23.63 31.61 -16.46
C PHE A 13 -24.02 32.95 -17.10
N PHE A 14 -23.62 33.17 -18.34
CA PHE A 14 -23.92 34.38 -19.10
C PHE A 14 -25.08 34.23 -20.06
N ASN A 15 -25.66 33.04 -20.20
CA ASN A 15 -26.73 32.75 -21.14
C ASN A 15 -28.09 33.25 -20.61
N SER A 16 -28.62 34.33 -21.24
CA SER A 16 -29.91 34.92 -20.86
C SER A 16 -31.13 34.02 -21.08
N ARG A 17 -31.00 32.96 -21.91
CA ARG A 17 -32.06 31.96 -22.14
C ARG A 17 -32.20 30.95 -21.01
N ILE A 18 -31.29 30.99 -20.02
CA ILE A 18 -31.33 30.17 -18.80
C ILE A 18 -31.80 31.06 -17.64
N LYS A 19 -32.75 30.56 -16.88
CA LYS A 19 -33.33 31.33 -15.77
C LYS A 19 -32.24 31.73 -14.76
N LEU A 20 -32.30 32.99 -14.28
CA LEU A 20 -31.31 33.50 -13.31
C LEU A 20 -31.21 32.62 -12.06
N LYS A 21 -32.36 32.15 -11.52
CA LYS A 21 -32.35 31.25 -10.35
C LYS A 21 -31.59 29.95 -10.61
N GLU A 22 -31.68 29.37 -11.82
CA GLU A 22 -30.96 28.16 -12.21
C GLU A 22 -29.44 28.45 -12.30
N ARG A 23 -29.06 29.59 -12.87
CA ARG A 23 -27.64 30.01 -12.97
C ARG A 23 -27.02 30.27 -11.59
N LEU A 24 -27.75 30.95 -10.70
CA LEU A 24 -27.25 31.24 -9.35
C LEU A 24 -27.13 29.96 -8.51
N ALA A 25 -28.10 29.05 -8.58
CA ALA A 25 -27.99 27.76 -7.89
C ALA A 25 -26.80 26.93 -8.40
N SER A 26 -26.59 26.90 -9.72
CA SER A 26 -25.44 26.23 -10.32
C SER A 26 -24.11 26.88 -9.95
N LEU A 27 -24.07 28.22 -9.83
CA LEU A 27 -22.89 28.94 -9.35
C LEU A 27 -22.56 28.56 -7.89
N GLY A 28 -23.59 28.49 -7.03
CA GLY A 28 -23.42 28.03 -5.64
C GLY A 28 -22.82 26.61 -5.56
N ILE A 29 -23.28 25.69 -6.42
CA ILE A 29 -22.71 24.33 -6.47
C ILE A 29 -21.27 24.37 -6.96
N CYS A 30 -20.95 25.14 -8.01
CA CYS A 30 -19.56 25.29 -8.48
C CYS A 30 -18.65 25.86 -7.38
N LEU A 31 -19.10 26.92 -6.69
CA LEU A 31 -18.34 27.50 -5.59
C LEU A 31 -18.14 26.51 -4.44
N PHE A 32 -19.17 25.73 -4.11
CA PHE A 32 -19.04 24.68 -3.11
C PHE A 32 -17.95 23.66 -3.47
N PHE A 33 -17.89 23.17 -4.72
CA PHE A 33 -16.84 22.28 -5.16
C PHE A 33 -15.46 22.94 -5.16
N LEU A 34 -15.35 24.19 -5.60
CA LEU A 34 -14.08 24.94 -5.56
C LEU A 34 -13.59 25.16 -4.11
N LEU A 35 -14.50 25.50 -3.20
CA LEU A 35 -14.18 25.58 -1.77
C LEU A 35 -13.77 24.20 -1.21
N SER A 36 -14.45 23.11 -1.63
CA SER A 36 -14.09 21.76 -1.20
C SER A 36 -12.67 21.37 -1.60
N VAL A 37 -12.20 21.80 -2.78
CA VAL A 37 -10.81 21.57 -3.23
C VAL A 37 -9.80 22.42 -2.44
N SER A 38 -10.22 23.60 -1.95
CA SER A 38 -9.33 24.56 -1.33
C SER A 38 -9.23 24.42 0.20
N PHE A 39 -10.21 23.82 0.83
CA PHE A 39 -10.30 23.70 2.29
C PHE A 39 -10.21 22.25 2.76
N ASN A 40 -9.17 21.92 3.50
CA ASN A 40 -8.92 20.57 4.05
C ASN A 40 -10.10 20.01 4.86
N LEU A 41 -10.87 20.88 5.56
CA LEU A 41 -12.03 20.45 6.33
C LEU A 41 -13.13 19.85 5.44
N LEU A 42 -13.35 20.42 4.25
CA LEU A 42 -14.35 19.90 3.31
C LEU A 42 -13.82 18.64 2.60
N ASP A 43 -12.54 18.58 2.31
CA ASP A 43 -11.89 17.36 1.78
C ASP A 43 -12.00 16.20 2.78
N TYR A 44 -11.75 16.45 4.07
CA TYR A 44 -11.97 15.51 5.16
C TYR A 44 -13.42 15.00 5.23
N PHE A 45 -14.40 15.90 5.08
CA PHE A 45 -15.82 15.53 5.02
C PHE A 45 -16.12 14.58 3.84
N TRP A 46 -15.62 14.89 2.63
CA TRP A 46 -15.79 14.04 1.45
C TRP A 46 -15.17 12.65 1.59
N HIS A 47 -14.13 12.52 2.42
CA HIS A 47 -13.45 11.27 2.72
C HIS A 47 -13.95 10.59 4.01
N MET A 48 -15.22 10.79 4.36
CA MET A 48 -15.90 10.16 5.51
C MET A 48 -15.17 10.42 6.84
N MET A 49 -14.74 11.66 7.07
CA MET A 49 -14.01 12.11 8.27
C MET A 49 -12.64 11.40 8.43
N SER A 50 -12.02 11.03 7.32
CA SER A 50 -10.67 10.46 7.27
C SER A 50 -9.79 11.29 6.34
N MET A 51 -8.52 11.52 6.70
CA MET A 51 -7.57 12.16 5.79
C MET A 51 -7.12 11.18 4.71
N PRO A 52 -7.23 11.55 3.43
CA PRO A 52 -6.72 10.72 2.36
C PRO A 52 -5.19 10.70 2.38
N ILE A 53 -4.60 9.52 2.38
CA ILE A 53 -3.14 9.36 2.38
C ILE A 53 -2.56 9.67 0.99
N PHE A 54 -3.26 9.26 -0.07
CA PHE A 54 -2.91 9.52 -1.46
C PHE A 54 -4.11 10.07 -2.22
N TYR A 55 -3.86 10.87 -3.26
CA TYR A 55 -4.87 11.42 -4.15
C TYR A 55 -5.99 12.16 -3.39
N PRO A 56 -5.71 13.35 -2.86
CA PRO A 56 -6.76 14.21 -2.33
C PRO A 56 -7.76 14.55 -3.44
N VAL A 57 -8.93 15.07 -3.06
CA VAL A 57 -9.93 15.55 -4.03
C VAL A 57 -10.48 14.43 -4.97
N ARG A 58 -10.58 13.20 -4.49
CA ARG A 58 -11.11 12.06 -5.29
C ARG A 58 -12.52 12.30 -5.82
N TYR A 59 -13.32 13.13 -5.18
CA TYR A 59 -14.67 13.52 -5.59
C TYR A 59 -14.71 14.49 -6.81
N SER A 60 -13.57 14.93 -7.32
CA SER A 60 -13.48 15.85 -8.47
C SER A 60 -14.19 15.35 -9.74
N PHE A 61 -14.39 14.03 -9.89
CA PHE A 61 -15.19 13.47 -10.97
C PHE A 61 -16.66 13.91 -10.93
N ILE A 62 -17.24 14.13 -9.74
CA ILE A 62 -18.60 14.65 -9.57
C ILE A 62 -18.67 16.08 -10.11
N PHE A 63 -17.67 16.90 -9.79
CA PHE A 63 -17.56 18.26 -10.34
C PHE A 63 -17.39 18.25 -11.87
N SER A 64 -16.54 17.36 -12.39
CA SER A 64 -16.38 17.18 -13.82
C SER A 64 -17.68 16.79 -14.51
N PHE A 65 -18.46 15.88 -13.93
CA PHE A 65 -19.78 15.51 -14.44
C PHE A 65 -20.76 16.70 -14.41
N PHE A 66 -20.74 17.48 -13.33
CA PHE A 66 -21.58 18.68 -13.23
C PHE A 66 -21.21 19.72 -14.31
N LEU A 67 -19.93 19.94 -14.58
CA LEU A 67 -19.49 20.80 -15.68
C LEU A 67 -19.97 20.29 -17.04
N ILE A 68 -19.97 18.98 -17.28
CA ILE A 68 -20.52 18.38 -18.50
C ILE A 68 -22.03 18.70 -18.61
N TYR A 69 -22.77 18.56 -17.52
CA TYR A 69 -24.20 18.91 -17.49
C TYR A 69 -24.44 20.39 -17.81
N LEU A 70 -23.69 21.32 -17.20
CA LEU A 70 -23.80 22.75 -17.48
C LEU A 70 -23.43 23.06 -18.95
N GLY A 71 -22.35 22.45 -19.43
CA GLY A 71 -21.90 22.60 -20.81
C GLY A 71 -22.95 22.14 -21.82
N PHE A 72 -23.54 20.98 -21.60
CA PHE A 72 -24.64 20.47 -22.45
C PHE A 72 -25.88 21.35 -22.37
N ARG A 73 -26.25 21.80 -21.19
CA ARG A 73 -27.39 22.69 -20.96
C ARG A 73 -27.24 24.01 -21.69
N ASN A 74 -26.02 24.60 -21.73
CA ASN A 74 -25.74 25.79 -22.49
C ASN A 74 -25.74 25.51 -23.99
N PHE A 75 -25.10 24.44 -24.46
CA PHE A 75 -25.01 24.10 -25.87
C PHE A 75 -26.36 24.02 -26.57
N ILE A 76 -27.36 23.40 -25.93
CA ILE A 76 -28.74 23.32 -26.47
C ILE A 76 -29.38 24.70 -26.56
N ARG A 77 -29.06 25.63 -25.67
CA ARG A 77 -29.69 26.95 -25.54
C ARG A 77 -28.74 28.09 -25.93
N TYR A 78 -27.68 27.80 -26.69
CA TYR A 78 -26.63 28.76 -27.00
C TYR A 78 -27.20 30.01 -27.71
N ASP A 79 -26.82 31.21 -27.19
CA ASP A 79 -27.19 32.52 -27.77
C ASP A 79 -26.00 33.18 -28.48
N LYS A 80 -26.19 33.55 -29.73
CA LYS A 80 -25.14 34.15 -30.58
C LYS A 80 -24.85 35.64 -30.27
N LYS A 81 -25.71 36.33 -29.57
CA LYS A 81 -25.70 37.79 -29.47
C LYS A 81 -24.40 38.39 -28.91
N ASN A 82 -23.65 37.66 -28.09
CA ASN A 82 -22.48 38.17 -27.35
C ASN A 82 -21.17 37.41 -27.64
N TRP A 83 -20.97 36.87 -28.83
CA TRP A 83 -19.81 36.04 -29.13
C TRP A 83 -18.44 36.75 -28.94
N LYS A 84 -18.35 38.07 -29.23
CA LYS A 84 -17.13 38.88 -29.05
C LYS A 84 -16.79 39.03 -27.55
N PHE A 85 -17.80 39.27 -26.71
CA PHE A 85 -17.67 39.31 -25.25
C PHE A 85 -17.22 37.93 -24.73
N ASN A 86 -17.85 36.87 -25.21
CA ASN A 86 -17.48 35.52 -24.84
C ASN A 86 -16.03 35.20 -25.22
N LEU A 87 -15.58 35.58 -26.40
CA LEU A 87 -14.20 35.39 -26.82
C LEU A 87 -13.22 36.16 -25.93
N GLY A 88 -13.50 37.43 -25.63
CA GLY A 88 -12.64 38.24 -24.74
C GLY A 88 -12.54 37.68 -23.34
N PHE A 89 -13.65 37.21 -22.77
CA PHE A 89 -13.69 36.59 -21.45
C PHE A 89 -12.87 35.30 -21.39
N TYR A 90 -12.96 34.45 -22.41
CA TYR A 90 -12.15 33.23 -22.49
C TYR A 90 -10.67 33.51 -22.64
N THR A 91 -10.30 34.45 -23.48
CA THR A 91 -8.90 34.83 -23.66
C THR A 91 -8.32 35.28 -22.30
N LEU A 92 -9.07 36.12 -21.58
CA LEU A 92 -8.66 36.57 -20.23
C LEU A 92 -8.51 35.41 -19.25
N PHE A 93 -9.48 34.48 -19.21
CA PHE A 93 -9.47 33.33 -18.31
C PHE A 93 -8.29 32.39 -18.58
N VAL A 94 -7.99 32.10 -19.86
CA VAL A 94 -6.86 31.23 -20.21
C VAL A 94 -5.52 31.92 -19.96
N VAL A 95 -5.44 33.25 -20.17
CA VAL A 95 -4.26 34.03 -19.79
C VAL A 95 -4.04 33.98 -18.27
N MET A 96 -5.09 34.12 -17.47
CA MET A 96 -4.99 34.01 -16.00
C MET A 96 -4.51 32.61 -15.57
N ILE A 97 -5.03 31.54 -16.16
CA ILE A 97 -4.54 30.17 -15.93
C ILE A 97 -3.07 30.05 -16.33
N GLY A 98 -2.69 30.58 -17.49
CA GLY A 98 -1.30 30.59 -17.97
C GLY A 98 -0.35 31.30 -17.02
N ILE A 99 -0.75 32.47 -16.50
CA ILE A 99 0.01 33.21 -15.49
C ILE A 99 0.13 32.38 -14.20
N GLY A 100 -0.96 31.79 -13.72
CA GLY A 100 -0.96 30.89 -12.55
C GLY A 100 0.00 29.72 -12.71
N PHE A 101 0.08 29.10 -13.88
CA PHE A 101 1.03 28.03 -14.18
C PHE A 101 2.50 28.51 -14.18
N VAL A 102 2.76 29.71 -14.67
CA VAL A 102 4.12 30.28 -14.73
C VAL A 102 4.59 30.76 -13.36
N THR A 103 3.68 31.24 -12.54
CA THR A 103 4.04 31.82 -11.20
C THR A 103 4.06 30.78 -10.07
N SER A 104 3.53 29.59 -10.28
CA SER A 104 3.42 28.55 -9.25
C SER A 104 4.66 27.64 -9.16
N GLY A 105 5.86 28.17 -8.90
CA GLY A 105 6.97 27.32 -8.53
C GLY A 105 8.37 27.91 -8.72
N ASN A 106 9.29 27.62 -7.79
CA ASN A 106 10.74 27.72 -7.99
C ASN A 106 11.16 26.53 -8.88
N LEU A 107 11.53 26.82 -10.13
CA LEU A 107 11.78 25.82 -11.17
C LEU A 107 13.18 25.24 -11.06
N ASP A 108 13.33 24.01 -10.59
CA ASP A 108 14.51 23.17 -10.81
C ASP A 108 14.67 22.77 -12.29
N ILE A 109 15.86 22.32 -12.69
CA ILE A 109 16.23 22.08 -14.11
C ILE A 109 15.29 21.07 -14.80
N ASP A 110 14.82 20.05 -14.07
CA ASP A 110 13.85 19.06 -14.59
C ASP A 110 12.45 19.65 -14.80
N GLU A 111 12.11 20.74 -14.14
CA GLU A 111 10.84 21.45 -14.31
C GLU A 111 10.79 22.29 -15.59
N ARG A 112 11.92 22.67 -16.20
CA ARG A 112 11.93 23.41 -17.47
C ARG A 112 11.37 22.59 -18.64
N GLN A 113 11.65 21.28 -18.69
CA GLN A 113 11.04 20.38 -19.68
C GLN A 113 9.53 20.26 -19.42
N ASN A 114 9.12 20.19 -18.16
CA ASN A 114 7.73 20.22 -17.77
C ASN A 114 7.02 21.54 -18.14
N LEU A 115 7.70 22.68 -18.03
CA LEU A 115 7.15 23.98 -18.40
C LEU A 115 6.89 24.07 -19.92
N MET A 116 7.82 23.63 -20.77
CA MET A 116 7.63 23.59 -22.22
C MET A 116 6.44 22.70 -22.60
N ALA A 117 6.32 21.53 -22.02
CA ALA A 117 5.17 20.65 -22.23
C ALA A 117 3.86 21.35 -21.81
N LYS A 118 3.83 21.98 -20.63
CA LYS A 118 2.68 22.73 -20.12
C LYS A 118 2.27 23.88 -21.08
N LEU A 119 3.24 24.62 -21.61
CA LEU A 119 2.99 25.70 -22.58
C LEU A 119 2.46 25.18 -23.90
N ILE A 120 2.96 24.05 -24.39
CA ILE A 120 2.46 23.39 -25.60
C ILE A 120 1.00 22.95 -25.38
N TYR A 121 0.67 22.32 -24.27
CA TYR A 121 -0.71 21.93 -23.93
C TYR A 121 -1.65 23.13 -23.86
N LEU A 122 -1.18 24.22 -23.24
CA LEU A 122 -1.92 25.46 -23.18
C LEU A 122 -2.19 26.03 -24.57
N GLY A 123 -1.16 26.05 -25.44
CA GLY A 123 -1.29 26.50 -26.85
C GLY A 123 -2.30 25.65 -27.63
N ILE A 124 -2.23 24.33 -27.50
CA ILE A 124 -3.18 23.43 -28.15
C ILE A 124 -4.61 23.66 -27.63
N SER A 125 -4.77 23.89 -26.34
CA SER A 125 -6.06 24.18 -25.71
C SER A 125 -6.65 25.50 -26.28
N PHE A 126 -5.81 26.50 -26.50
CA PHE A 126 -6.22 27.74 -27.17
C PHE A 126 -6.74 27.50 -28.62
N VAL A 127 -6.03 26.68 -29.40
CA VAL A 127 -6.45 26.35 -30.76
C VAL A 127 -7.84 25.67 -30.75
N PHE A 128 -8.06 24.68 -29.89
CA PHE A 128 -9.37 24.04 -29.74
C PHE A 128 -10.43 25.04 -29.28
N MET A 129 -10.10 25.93 -28.34
CA MET A 129 -11.00 26.95 -27.86
C MET A 129 -11.49 27.86 -29.00
N PHE A 130 -10.57 28.41 -29.80
CA PHE A 130 -10.93 29.25 -30.95
C PHE A 130 -11.81 28.49 -31.96
N TYR A 131 -11.47 27.24 -32.22
CA TYR A 131 -12.21 26.40 -33.14
C TYR A 131 -13.65 26.16 -32.66
N TYR A 132 -13.85 25.86 -31.39
CA TYR A 132 -15.18 25.67 -30.83
C TYR A 132 -16.02 26.94 -30.80
N ILE A 133 -15.44 28.09 -30.48
CA ILE A 133 -16.14 29.38 -30.53
C ILE A 133 -16.55 29.71 -31.95
N PHE A 134 -15.67 29.48 -32.92
CA PHE A 134 -15.99 29.65 -34.33
C PHE A 134 -17.17 28.77 -34.76
N MET A 135 -17.10 27.46 -34.45
CA MET A 135 -18.15 26.51 -34.83
C MET A 135 -19.49 26.81 -34.16
N LEU A 136 -19.48 27.25 -32.89
CA LEU A 136 -20.72 27.63 -32.19
C LEU A 136 -21.44 28.82 -32.84
N ASN A 137 -20.68 29.71 -33.51
CA ASN A 137 -21.22 30.90 -34.15
C ASN A 137 -21.64 30.69 -35.60
N HIS A 138 -21.21 29.59 -36.25
CA HIS A 138 -21.56 29.26 -37.63
C HIS A 138 -22.43 28.01 -37.68
N LYS A 139 -23.70 28.16 -38.08
CA LYS A 139 -24.69 27.07 -38.05
C LYS A 139 -24.27 25.86 -38.89
N GLU A 140 -23.68 26.09 -40.05
CA GLU A 140 -23.20 25.08 -40.97
C GLU A 140 -22.10 24.18 -40.40
N PHE A 141 -21.29 24.68 -39.46
CA PHE A 141 -20.20 23.95 -38.84
C PHE A 141 -20.59 23.24 -37.55
N LYS A 142 -21.74 23.58 -36.93
CA LYS A 142 -22.17 22.93 -35.66
C LYS A 142 -22.25 21.41 -35.74
N LYS A 143 -22.60 20.84 -36.87
CA LYS A 143 -22.67 19.38 -37.07
C LYS A 143 -21.33 18.69 -36.96
N TYR A 144 -20.23 19.41 -37.14
CA TYR A 144 -18.87 18.86 -37.06
C TYR A 144 -18.25 18.94 -35.67
N ILE A 145 -18.89 19.60 -34.70
CA ILE A 145 -18.37 19.73 -33.29
C ILE A 145 -18.05 18.37 -32.67
N VAL A 146 -18.90 17.36 -32.93
CA VAL A 146 -18.68 16.01 -32.35
C VAL A 146 -17.36 15.41 -32.84
N TYR A 147 -17.02 15.57 -34.10
CA TYR A 147 -15.74 15.07 -34.64
C TYR A 147 -14.55 15.79 -34.05
N VAL A 148 -14.62 17.10 -33.83
CA VAL A 148 -13.53 17.85 -33.17
C VAL A 148 -13.38 17.44 -31.72
N VAL A 149 -14.49 17.20 -30.98
CA VAL A 149 -14.44 16.66 -29.60
C VAL A 149 -13.79 15.29 -29.58
N ILE A 150 -14.11 14.40 -30.52
CA ILE A 150 -13.49 13.07 -30.61
C ILE A 150 -11.99 13.21 -30.88
N ILE A 151 -11.57 14.08 -31.79
CA ILE A 151 -10.15 14.33 -32.06
C ILE A 151 -9.43 14.85 -30.83
N GLU A 152 -10.00 15.84 -30.12
CA GLU A 152 -9.45 16.39 -28.89
C GLU A 152 -9.29 15.30 -27.82
N LEU A 153 -10.33 14.50 -27.57
CA LEU A 153 -10.30 13.45 -26.56
C LEU A 153 -9.32 12.33 -26.93
N SER A 154 -9.25 11.95 -28.21
CA SER A 154 -8.28 10.97 -28.70
C SER A 154 -6.85 11.47 -28.54
N PHE A 155 -6.60 12.73 -28.83
CA PHE A 155 -5.30 13.36 -28.66
C PHE A 155 -4.90 13.42 -27.18
N ASN A 156 -5.82 13.83 -26.30
CA ASN A 156 -5.57 13.82 -24.85
C ASN A 156 -5.32 12.40 -24.32
N ALA A 157 -6.08 11.40 -24.79
CA ALA A 157 -5.86 10.00 -24.45
C ALA A 157 -4.47 9.53 -24.90
N PHE A 158 -4.10 9.81 -26.17
CA PHE A 158 -2.77 9.47 -26.68
C PHE A 158 -1.64 10.08 -25.85
N LEU A 159 -1.74 11.35 -25.49
CA LEU A 159 -0.73 12.02 -24.67
C LEU A 159 -0.64 11.44 -23.25
N THR A 160 -1.78 11.09 -22.67
CA THR A 160 -1.83 10.46 -21.34
C THR A 160 -1.20 9.07 -21.35
N PHE A 161 -1.54 8.26 -22.36
CA PHE A 161 -1.02 6.88 -22.46
C PHE A 161 0.42 6.80 -22.92
N LYS A 162 0.91 7.77 -23.73
CA LYS A 162 2.30 7.80 -24.19
C LYS A 162 3.32 7.77 -23.04
N ASN A 163 2.99 8.35 -21.89
CA ASN A 163 3.88 8.44 -20.73
C ASN A 163 3.67 7.33 -19.70
N ASN A 164 2.69 6.44 -19.88
CA ASN A 164 2.32 5.40 -18.92
C ASN A 164 3.08 4.07 -19.08
N GLY A 165 4.33 4.13 -19.50
CA GLY A 165 5.18 2.96 -19.65
C GLY A 165 5.59 2.74 -21.12
N ASN A 166 6.57 1.88 -21.31
CA ASN A 166 7.08 1.47 -22.61
C ASN A 166 7.04 -0.05 -22.74
N GLU A 167 7.25 -0.55 -23.94
CA GLU A 167 7.26 -1.97 -24.27
C GLU A 167 8.27 -2.76 -23.41
N ASN A 168 9.45 -2.20 -23.15
CA ASN A 168 10.46 -2.83 -22.31
C ASN A 168 9.99 -2.99 -20.86
N THR A 169 9.28 -2.00 -20.31
CA THR A 169 8.71 -2.07 -18.96
C THR A 169 7.63 -3.13 -18.88
N TYR A 170 6.75 -3.19 -19.88
CA TYR A 170 5.71 -4.20 -19.97
C TYR A 170 6.27 -5.61 -20.12
N SER A 171 7.24 -5.80 -21.03
CA SER A 171 7.89 -7.10 -21.23
C SER A 171 8.62 -7.59 -19.98
N LYS A 172 9.32 -6.71 -19.27
CA LYS A 172 9.95 -7.04 -17.98
C LYS A 172 8.93 -7.48 -16.94
N PHE A 173 7.80 -6.77 -16.87
CA PHE A 173 6.72 -7.13 -15.95
C PHE A 173 6.13 -8.51 -16.30
N ILE A 174 5.81 -8.77 -17.57
CA ILE A 174 5.25 -10.06 -18.01
C ILE A 174 6.24 -11.22 -17.76
N ASN A 175 7.52 -11.03 -18.07
CA ASN A 175 8.54 -12.06 -17.82
C ASN A 175 8.62 -12.40 -16.32
N LYS A 176 8.58 -11.38 -15.46
CA LYS A 176 8.59 -11.61 -14.01
C LYS A 176 7.28 -12.25 -13.52
N TYR A 177 6.14 -11.82 -14.05
CA TYR A 177 4.84 -12.41 -13.76
C TYR A 177 4.83 -13.90 -14.08
N ASN A 178 5.29 -14.29 -15.28
CA ASN A 178 5.36 -15.68 -15.70
C ASN A 178 6.34 -16.49 -14.84
N PHE A 179 7.51 -15.92 -14.51
CA PHE A 179 8.47 -16.55 -13.61
C PHE A 179 7.87 -16.87 -12.24
N VAL A 180 7.18 -15.90 -11.61
CA VAL A 180 6.57 -16.11 -10.29
C VAL A 180 5.50 -17.19 -10.35
N ASN A 181 4.61 -17.19 -11.36
CA ASN A 181 3.59 -18.21 -11.52
C ASN A 181 4.19 -19.59 -11.74
N GLU A 182 5.21 -19.72 -12.61
CA GLU A 182 5.91 -21.00 -12.84
C GLU A 182 6.48 -21.56 -11.53
N LYS A 183 7.07 -20.70 -10.68
CA LYS A 183 7.61 -21.14 -9.38
C LYS A 183 6.50 -21.58 -8.42
N ILE A 184 5.42 -20.82 -8.31
CA ILE A 184 4.27 -21.16 -7.45
C ILE A 184 3.64 -22.50 -7.92
N ASP A 185 3.38 -22.66 -9.21
CA ASP A 185 2.79 -23.86 -9.79
C ASP A 185 3.68 -25.11 -9.63
N SER A 186 4.99 -24.91 -9.43
CA SER A 186 5.94 -26.00 -9.21
C SER A 186 5.97 -26.52 -7.77
N ILE A 187 5.33 -25.85 -6.81
CA ILE A 187 5.22 -26.29 -5.42
C ILE A 187 4.12 -27.33 -5.31
N ASP A 188 4.51 -28.57 -5.08
CA ASP A 188 3.55 -29.69 -4.87
C ASP A 188 3.25 -29.85 -3.37
N ASP A 189 2.41 -28.95 -2.84
CA ASP A 189 2.01 -28.92 -1.44
C ASP A 189 0.56 -28.42 -1.30
N ASN A 190 -0.31 -29.30 -0.84
CA ASN A 190 -1.73 -29.02 -0.65
C ASN A 190 -2.06 -28.43 0.73
N SER A 191 -1.06 -28.15 1.57
CA SER A 191 -1.28 -27.49 2.87
C SER A 191 -1.49 -25.99 2.70
N LEU A 192 -2.11 -25.34 3.68
CA LEU A 192 -2.20 -23.89 3.71
C LEU A 192 -0.89 -23.31 4.29
N PHE A 193 -0.19 -22.51 3.49
CA PHE A 193 1.08 -21.88 3.86
C PHE A 193 1.20 -20.47 3.27
N ARG A 194 2.22 -19.73 3.71
CA ARG A 194 2.63 -18.47 3.10
C ARG A 194 3.89 -18.66 2.28
N ILE A 195 3.98 -17.87 1.20
CA ILE A 195 5.18 -17.78 0.36
C ILE A 195 5.81 -16.41 0.57
N GLY A 196 7.13 -16.40 0.77
CA GLY A 196 7.95 -15.20 0.72
C GLY A 196 8.55 -15.02 -0.67
N PHE A 197 8.46 -13.82 -1.23
CA PHE A 197 9.16 -13.48 -2.46
C PHE A 197 10.22 -12.42 -2.20
N TYR A 198 11.49 -12.84 -2.22
CA TYR A 198 12.62 -12.00 -1.82
C TYR A 198 12.82 -10.79 -2.74
N ASP A 199 12.77 -11.02 -4.06
CA ASP A 199 12.91 -9.98 -5.09
C ASP A 199 11.57 -9.29 -5.42
N GLN A 200 10.78 -9.01 -4.41
CA GLN A 200 9.45 -8.43 -4.55
C GLN A 200 9.47 -7.11 -5.32
N THR A 201 8.73 -7.04 -6.43
CA THR A 201 8.63 -5.85 -7.29
C THR A 201 7.49 -4.93 -6.92
N ILE A 202 6.38 -5.52 -6.50
CA ILE A 202 5.16 -4.81 -6.13
C ILE A 202 4.67 -5.33 -4.79
N LEU A 203 4.05 -4.46 -4.01
CA LEU A 203 3.23 -4.89 -2.88
C LEU A 203 1.97 -5.55 -3.43
N ASN A 204 1.41 -6.52 -2.74
CA ASN A 204 0.26 -7.33 -3.19
C ASN A 204 0.61 -8.33 -4.31
N ASN A 205 1.83 -8.85 -4.34
CA ASN A 205 2.17 -9.96 -5.23
C ASN A 205 1.26 -11.19 -4.99
N GLY A 206 0.95 -11.49 -3.72
CA GLY A 206 0.04 -12.57 -3.35
C GLY A 206 -1.34 -12.43 -3.99
N LEU A 207 -1.91 -11.21 -4.01
CA LEU A 207 -3.18 -10.95 -4.71
C LEU A 207 -3.07 -11.12 -6.22
N LEU A 208 -1.93 -10.75 -6.82
CA LEU A 208 -1.72 -10.86 -8.26
C LEU A 208 -1.54 -12.31 -8.71
N HIS A 209 -0.91 -13.13 -7.90
CA HIS A 209 -0.48 -14.50 -8.25
C HIS A 209 -1.26 -15.58 -7.49
N GLY A 210 -2.19 -15.22 -6.59
CA GLY A 210 -3.06 -16.17 -5.89
C GLY A 210 -2.38 -16.97 -4.78
N TYR A 211 -1.45 -16.37 -4.01
CA TYR A 211 -0.82 -17.00 -2.85
C TYR A 211 -0.88 -16.13 -1.60
N ASN A 212 -0.71 -16.74 -0.42
CA ASN A 212 -0.70 -16.00 0.84
C ASN A 212 0.67 -15.36 1.09
N GLU A 213 0.70 -14.05 1.34
CA GLU A 213 1.91 -13.29 1.66
C GLU A 213 1.73 -12.38 2.88
N VAL A 214 2.82 -11.76 3.32
CA VAL A 214 2.84 -10.81 4.44
C VAL A 214 2.92 -9.36 3.96
N SER A 215 3.60 -9.14 2.84
CA SER A 215 3.75 -7.80 2.26
C SER A 215 2.47 -7.38 1.56
N TYR A 216 1.91 -6.22 1.93
CA TYR A 216 0.71 -5.73 1.25
C TYR A 216 0.57 -4.20 1.31
N PHE A 217 -0.26 -3.69 0.41
CA PHE A 217 -0.75 -2.31 0.40
C PHE A 217 -2.26 -2.30 0.46
N SER A 218 -2.82 -1.55 1.38
CA SER A 218 -4.27 -1.33 1.47
C SER A 218 -4.59 0.07 1.96
N SER A 219 -5.52 0.74 1.28
CA SER A 219 -6.08 2.01 1.74
C SER A 219 -7.08 1.84 2.89
N VAL A 220 -7.64 0.64 3.04
CA VAL A 220 -8.49 0.23 4.17
C VAL A 220 -7.66 -0.73 5.00
N ARG A 221 -7.30 -0.32 6.21
CA ARG A 221 -6.34 -1.04 7.03
C ARG A 221 -6.77 -1.14 8.47
N ASN A 222 -6.29 -2.18 9.13
CA ASN A 222 -6.27 -2.28 10.57
C ASN A 222 -4.99 -1.62 11.12
N SER A 223 -5.14 -0.48 11.79
CA SER A 223 -3.98 0.26 12.35
C SER A 223 -3.21 -0.55 13.39
N ASN A 224 -3.88 -1.45 14.14
CA ASN A 224 -3.25 -2.26 15.15
C ASN A 224 -2.39 -3.36 14.51
N MET A 225 -2.85 -3.95 13.39
CA MET A 225 -2.02 -4.90 12.64
C MET A 225 -0.73 -4.26 12.12
N PHE A 226 -0.79 -3.01 11.65
CA PHE A 226 0.44 -2.30 11.23
C PHE A 226 1.37 -2.00 12.40
N LYS A 227 0.83 -1.62 13.58
CA LYS A 227 1.64 -1.42 14.78
C LYS A 227 2.29 -2.73 15.24
N TYR A 228 1.53 -3.82 15.25
CA TYR A 228 2.04 -5.15 15.56
C TYR A 228 3.16 -5.57 14.58
N ALA A 229 2.92 -5.44 13.27
CA ALA A 229 3.92 -5.74 12.24
C ALA A 229 5.21 -4.94 12.43
N LYS A 230 5.11 -3.64 12.72
CA LYS A 230 6.26 -2.77 12.92
C LYS A 230 6.96 -3.05 14.25
N ASN A 231 6.21 -3.00 15.35
CA ASN A 231 6.77 -2.93 16.69
C ASN A 231 7.10 -4.30 17.29
N VAL A 232 6.38 -5.36 16.89
CA VAL A 232 6.62 -6.73 17.39
C VAL A 232 7.40 -7.57 16.38
N LEU A 233 7.04 -7.49 15.09
CA LEU A 233 7.68 -8.32 14.04
C LEU A 233 8.84 -7.61 13.33
N GLY A 234 9.11 -6.33 13.59
CA GLY A 234 10.17 -5.58 12.91
C GLY A 234 9.95 -5.39 11.40
N ILE A 235 8.73 -5.57 10.92
CA ILE A 235 8.39 -5.41 9.49
C ILE A 235 8.34 -3.93 9.13
N THR A 236 8.91 -3.56 7.99
CA THR A 236 8.89 -2.17 7.52
C THR A 236 7.48 -1.74 7.14
N VAL A 237 6.98 -0.72 7.81
CA VAL A 237 5.67 -0.11 7.53
C VAL A 237 5.88 1.32 7.03
N SER A 238 5.34 1.64 5.85
CA SER A 238 5.38 2.99 5.25
C SER A 238 4.01 3.62 5.25
N ASP A 239 3.94 4.90 5.64
CA ASP A 239 2.75 5.77 5.61
C ASP A 239 1.49 5.12 6.18
N ASN A 240 1.68 4.15 7.06
CA ASN A 240 0.60 3.35 7.63
C ASN A 240 -0.40 2.74 6.61
N CYS A 241 -0.05 2.52 5.38
CA CYS A 241 -0.89 1.90 4.36
C CYS A 241 -0.21 0.74 3.63
N SER A 242 1.10 0.54 3.86
CA SER A 242 1.84 -0.57 3.29
C SER A 242 2.73 -1.23 4.32
N SER A 243 2.83 -2.54 4.26
CA SER A 243 3.86 -3.30 4.95
C SER A 243 4.75 -3.97 3.90
N LYS A 244 6.06 -3.85 4.07
CA LYS A 244 7.05 -4.51 3.21
C LYS A 244 7.93 -5.40 4.07
N TYR A 245 7.86 -6.68 3.80
CA TYR A 245 8.66 -7.68 4.46
C TYR A 245 9.63 -8.31 3.47
N TYR A 246 10.88 -8.51 3.90
CA TYR A 246 11.94 -9.02 3.02
C TYR A 246 12.18 -10.52 3.17
N TYR A 247 11.42 -11.21 4.03
CA TYR A 247 11.44 -12.67 4.25
C TYR A 247 12.79 -13.25 4.67
N ASN A 248 13.60 -12.45 5.33
CA ASN A 248 14.95 -12.78 5.73
C ASN A 248 15.12 -13.02 7.25
N ASP A 249 14.08 -12.79 8.05
CA ASP A 249 14.10 -13.02 9.49
C ASP A 249 13.60 -14.44 9.82
N PRO A 250 14.46 -15.36 10.30
CA PRO A 250 14.07 -16.73 10.57
C PRO A 250 13.02 -16.86 11.70
N ILE A 251 13.03 -15.96 12.69
CA ILE A 251 12.05 -15.99 13.79
C ILE A 251 10.67 -15.63 13.23
N VAL A 252 10.58 -14.54 12.48
CA VAL A 252 9.33 -14.06 11.89
C VAL A 252 8.81 -15.01 10.81
N ASN A 253 9.70 -15.57 9.97
CA ASN A 253 9.34 -16.56 8.97
C ASN A 253 8.70 -17.81 9.60
N SER A 254 9.32 -18.31 10.68
CA SER A 254 8.81 -19.49 11.41
C SER A 254 7.49 -19.18 12.09
N LEU A 255 7.38 -18.04 12.79
CA LEU A 255 6.18 -17.60 13.50
C LEU A 255 4.97 -17.40 12.58
N LEU A 256 5.20 -16.81 11.41
CA LEU A 256 4.13 -16.49 10.45
C LEU A 256 3.81 -17.64 9.48
N GLY A 257 4.47 -18.79 9.59
CA GLY A 257 4.24 -19.93 8.72
C GLY A 257 4.63 -19.66 7.25
N ILE A 258 5.73 -18.92 7.04
CA ILE A 258 6.31 -18.72 5.71
C ILE A 258 7.14 -19.96 5.39
N LYS A 259 6.54 -20.86 4.62
CA LYS A 259 7.10 -22.20 4.35
C LYS A 259 8.02 -22.23 3.16
N TYR A 260 7.69 -21.47 2.12
CA TYR A 260 8.51 -21.37 0.91
C TYR A 260 8.99 -19.95 0.69
N ILE A 261 10.22 -19.81 0.23
CA ILE A 261 10.82 -18.53 -0.15
C ILE A 261 11.31 -18.63 -1.58
N ILE A 262 10.84 -17.75 -2.44
CA ILE A 262 11.28 -17.65 -3.84
C ILE A 262 12.31 -16.52 -3.92
N SER A 263 13.52 -16.85 -4.41
CA SER A 263 14.62 -15.90 -4.53
C SER A 263 15.52 -16.24 -5.72
N ASN A 264 15.95 -15.21 -6.48
CA ASN A 264 16.97 -15.36 -7.52
C ASN A 264 18.41 -15.37 -6.96
N GLN A 265 18.56 -15.18 -5.65
CA GLN A 265 19.84 -15.20 -4.94
C GLN A 265 19.83 -16.38 -3.99
N ASP A 266 21.01 -16.94 -3.75
CA ASP A 266 21.16 -17.98 -2.76
C ASP A 266 20.71 -17.47 -1.38
N VAL A 267 19.94 -18.30 -0.70
CA VAL A 267 19.49 -18.07 0.67
C VAL A 267 20.10 -19.16 1.53
N ASP A 268 21.34 -18.93 1.96
CA ASP A 268 22.21 -19.93 2.62
C ASP A 268 21.59 -20.59 3.85
N TYR A 269 20.56 -19.98 4.42
CA TYR A 269 19.89 -20.46 5.63
C TYR A 269 18.83 -21.52 5.39
N TYR A 270 18.20 -21.50 4.22
CA TYR A 270 17.13 -22.43 3.89
C TYR A 270 17.58 -23.47 2.88
N LYS A 271 17.07 -24.69 3.00
CA LYS A 271 17.35 -25.76 2.06
C LYS A 271 16.68 -25.48 0.72
N GLU A 272 17.43 -25.55 -0.35
CA GLU A 272 16.81 -25.48 -1.68
C GLU A 272 15.82 -26.63 -1.87
N TYR A 273 14.58 -26.30 -2.16
CA TYR A 273 13.50 -27.24 -2.46
C TYR A 273 13.52 -27.58 -3.97
N LYS A 274 13.59 -26.56 -4.81
CA LYS A 274 13.57 -26.70 -6.27
C LYS A 274 13.90 -25.33 -6.89
N ASP A 275 14.79 -25.27 -7.89
CA ASP A 275 15.09 -24.10 -8.70
C ASP A 275 14.67 -22.72 -8.14
N ASN A 276 15.48 -22.09 -7.32
CA ASN A 276 15.19 -20.80 -6.70
C ASN A 276 14.01 -20.79 -5.70
N ILE A 277 13.54 -21.93 -5.25
CA ILE A 277 12.57 -22.08 -4.17
C ILE A 277 13.27 -22.73 -2.99
N TYR A 278 13.20 -22.08 -1.84
CA TYR A 278 13.83 -22.52 -0.60
C TYR A 278 12.75 -22.92 0.41
N LEU A 279 12.98 -24.03 1.12
CA LEU A 279 12.07 -24.56 2.13
C LEU A 279 12.49 -24.13 3.52
N ASN A 280 11.60 -23.48 4.24
CA ASN A 280 11.72 -23.24 5.67
C ASN A 280 11.08 -24.41 6.45
N GLU A 281 11.91 -25.35 6.91
CA GLU A 281 11.45 -26.51 7.69
C GLU A 281 10.95 -26.10 9.09
N ASP A 282 11.36 -24.94 9.60
CA ASP A 282 10.97 -24.38 10.89
C ASP A 282 9.60 -23.68 10.88
N ALA A 283 9.00 -23.49 9.72
CA ALA A 283 7.73 -22.80 9.58
C ALA A 283 6.60 -23.52 10.34
N THR A 284 5.91 -22.80 11.22
CA THR A 284 4.67 -23.31 11.82
C THR A 284 3.51 -23.27 10.84
N SER A 285 2.30 -23.64 11.27
CA SER A 285 1.08 -23.38 10.50
C SER A 285 0.54 -21.97 10.81
N PHE A 286 -0.72 -21.70 10.50
CA PHE A 286 -1.38 -20.42 10.79
C PHE A 286 -1.69 -20.20 12.29
N GLY A 287 -1.38 -21.16 13.17
CA GLY A 287 -1.53 -21.02 14.62
C GLY A 287 -0.92 -22.18 15.40
N PHE A 288 -0.70 -21.94 16.67
CA PHE A 288 -0.16 -22.91 17.63
C PHE A 288 -0.66 -22.61 19.04
N LEU A 289 -0.65 -23.62 19.92
CA LEU A 289 -1.05 -23.47 21.32
C LEU A 289 0.05 -22.78 22.13
N THR A 290 -0.37 -21.85 23.00
CA THR A 290 0.52 -21.08 23.88
C THR A 290 -0.19 -20.72 25.18
N THR A 291 0.53 -20.12 26.11
CA THR A 291 -0.03 -19.73 27.40
C THR A 291 -0.87 -18.44 27.33
N ASN A 292 -1.87 -18.32 28.22
CA ASN A 292 -2.69 -17.10 28.33
C ASN A 292 -1.87 -15.85 28.73
N LYS A 293 -0.65 -16.02 29.24
CA LYS A 293 0.27 -14.91 29.54
C LYS A 293 0.59 -14.04 28.32
N ILE A 294 0.41 -14.56 27.10
CA ILE A 294 0.61 -13.77 25.86
C ILE A 294 -0.39 -12.61 25.75
N LEU A 295 -1.56 -12.71 26.40
CA LEU A 295 -2.59 -11.65 26.43
C LEU A 295 -2.18 -10.46 27.31
N GLU A 296 -1.24 -10.67 28.22
CA GLU A 296 -0.72 -9.64 29.15
C GLU A 296 0.44 -8.85 28.53
N LEU A 297 0.93 -9.27 27.35
CA LEU A 297 2.03 -8.61 26.69
C LEU A 297 1.60 -7.27 26.09
N GLU A 298 2.28 -6.23 26.50
CA GLU A 298 2.24 -4.91 25.86
C GLU A 298 3.46 -4.74 24.98
N TYR A 299 3.37 -3.87 23.98
CA TYR A 299 4.51 -3.54 23.13
C TYR A 299 4.82 -2.04 23.17
N ASN A 300 6.09 -1.73 23.00
CA ASN A 300 6.64 -0.38 22.83
C ASN A 300 7.19 -0.21 21.40
N ASP A 301 7.95 0.84 21.14
CA ASP A 301 8.54 1.10 19.82
C ASP A 301 9.84 0.30 19.56
N ASP A 302 10.32 -0.48 20.52
CA ASP A 302 11.52 -1.35 20.39
C ASP A 302 11.13 -2.80 20.04
N PHE A 303 11.27 -3.16 18.76
CA PHE A 303 10.90 -4.47 18.27
C PHE A 303 11.75 -5.59 18.87
N VAL A 304 13.03 -5.33 19.24
CA VAL A 304 13.92 -6.34 19.84
C VAL A 304 13.42 -6.74 21.21
N SER A 305 13.06 -5.75 22.03
CA SER A 305 12.46 -5.99 23.34
C SER A 305 11.13 -6.74 23.23
N ASN A 306 10.27 -6.31 22.31
CA ASN A 306 8.96 -6.92 22.09
C ASN A 306 9.06 -8.37 21.58
N MET A 307 9.93 -8.65 20.62
CA MET A 307 10.19 -10.01 20.12
C MET A 307 10.77 -10.90 21.22
N ASN A 308 11.70 -10.38 22.03
CA ASN A 308 12.23 -11.11 23.16
C ASN A 308 11.13 -11.48 24.18
N ASN A 309 10.23 -10.56 24.51
CA ASN A 309 9.12 -10.81 25.42
C ASN A 309 8.14 -11.85 24.86
N LEU A 310 7.81 -11.76 23.59
CA LEU A 310 6.96 -12.72 22.89
C LEU A 310 7.56 -14.15 22.97
N VAL A 311 8.84 -14.29 22.60
CA VAL A 311 9.51 -15.60 22.59
C VAL A 311 9.73 -16.15 24.01
N LYS A 312 10.05 -15.30 25.00
CA LYS A 312 10.10 -15.72 26.41
C LYS A 312 8.79 -16.31 26.86
N THR A 313 7.68 -15.67 26.54
CA THR A 313 6.34 -16.14 26.88
C THR A 313 6.03 -17.48 26.21
N ILE A 314 6.28 -17.61 24.91
CA ILE A 314 6.09 -18.87 24.17
C ILE A 314 7.01 -19.99 24.70
N ASN A 315 8.25 -19.67 25.04
CA ASN A 315 9.22 -20.62 25.52
C ASN A 315 9.08 -20.94 27.02
N ASN A 316 8.26 -20.17 27.73
CA ASN A 316 8.15 -20.19 29.18
C ASN A 316 9.54 -20.17 29.85
N ASN A 317 10.37 -19.20 29.48
CA ASN A 317 11.70 -18.95 30.05
C ASN A 317 12.10 -17.48 29.93
N ASP A 318 13.16 -17.07 30.64
CA ASP A 318 13.63 -15.67 30.68
C ASP A 318 14.80 -15.37 29.75
N LYS A 319 15.21 -16.33 28.88
CA LYS A 319 16.33 -16.12 27.96
C LYS A 319 15.90 -15.30 26.73
N ASN A 320 16.69 -14.29 26.39
CA ASN A 320 16.48 -13.51 25.15
C ASN A 320 16.83 -14.32 23.91
N ILE A 321 15.97 -14.27 22.89
CA ILE A 321 16.26 -14.84 21.58
C ILE A 321 17.15 -13.90 20.74
N ILE A 322 16.99 -12.58 20.91
CA ILE A 322 17.80 -11.55 20.23
C ILE A 322 18.69 -10.89 21.27
N LYS A 323 19.99 -10.83 20.98
CA LYS A 323 21.01 -10.15 21.81
C LYS A 323 21.71 -9.09 20.99
N GLU A 324 21.94 -7.92 21.58
CA GLU A 324 22.81 -6.91 20.98
C GLU A 324 24.27 -7.34 21.10
N ILE A 325 25.02 -7.11 20.02
CA ILE A 325 26.44 -7.43 19.92
C ILE A 325 27.24 -6.15 20.08
N GLU A 326 28.20 -6.14 21.00
CA GLU A 326 29.18 -5.08 21.08
C GLU A 326 30.15 -5.17 19.90
N THR A 327 30.24 -4.11 19.12
CA THR A 327 31.13 -4.00 17.97
C THR A 327 32.34 -3.11 18.29
N ASN A 328 33.49 -3.43 17.70
CA ASN A 328 34.65 -2.54 17.71
C ASN A 328 34.47 -1.44 16.64
N ASN A 329 34.18 -0.22 17.07
CA ASN A 329 33.89 0.87 16.17
C ASN A 329 35.15 1.70 15.89
N LYS A 330 35.47 1.92 14.61
CA LYS A 330 36.51 2.86 14.17
C LYS A 330 35.89 3.99 13.36
N THR A 331 36.16 5.23 13.80
CA THR A 331 35.71 6.43 13.09
C THR A 331 36.88 7.06 12.36
N ILE A 332 36.69 7.48 11.12
CA ILE A 332 37.68 8.25 10.35
C ILE A 332 37.06 9.55 9.90
N ASN A 333 37.74 10.66 10.25
CA ASN A 333 37.27 12.04 10.05
C ASN A 333 35.90 12.33 10.68
N CYS A 334 35.60 11.67 11.78
CA CYS A 334 34.33 11.78 12.47
C CYS A 334 34.57 11.77 13.98
N SER A 335 33.90 12.67 14.71
CA SER A 335 33.76 12.62 16.17
C SER A 335 32.33 12.19 16.52
N ILE A 336 32.20 11.24 17.43
CA ILE A 336 30.88 10.80 17.91
C ILE A 336 30.49 11.68 19.09
N GLU A 337 29.39 12.42 18.97
CA GLU A 337 28.78 13.18 20.05
C GLU A 337 27.36 12.67 20.26
N GLN A 338 27.11 12.07 21.42
CA GLN A 338 25.84 11.37 21.74
C GLN A 338 25.56 10.27 20.70
N ASN A 339 24.50 10.39 19.91
CA ASN A 339 24.12 9.44 18.84
C ASN A 339 24.43 9.98 17.43
N TYR A 340 25.22 11.05 17.33
CA TYR A 340 25.54 11.69 16.05
C TYR A 340 27.03 11.58 15.74
N CYS A 341 27.34 11.26 14.50
CA CYS A 341 28.68 11.39 13.96
C CYS A 341 28.82 12.75 13.29
N ILE A 342 29.71 13.59 13.80
CA ILE A 342 30.02 14.92 13.25
C ILE A 342 31.27 14.80 12.39
N PHE A 343 31.15 15.13 11.11
CA PHE A 343 32.21 14.95 10.11
C PHE A 343 33.02 16.21 9.85
N ASN A 344 34.34 16.07 9.83
CA ASN A 344 35.29 17.15 9.66
C ASN A 344 36.13 17.00 8.38
N GLY A 345 35.53 16.73 7.21
CA GLY A 345 36.29 16.63 5.97
C GLY A 345 35.62 15.85 4.83
N THR A 346 36.38 15.50 3.81
CA THR A 346 36.00 14.60 2.71
C THR A 346 36.50 13.19 3.02
N ASN A 347 35.77 12.14 2.55
CA ASN A 347 36.04 10.72 2.85
C ASN A 347 35.77 10.33 4.32
N ASN A 348 34.59 10.64 4.77
CA ASN A 348 34.13 10.33 6.12
C ASN A 348 33.51 8.94 6.13
N TYR A 349 33.98 8.06 7.01
CA TYR A 349 33.36 6.75 7.15
C TYR A 349 33.50 6.20 8.58
N VAL A 350 32.63 5.26 8.88
CA VAL A 350 32.68 4.47 10.11
C VAL A 350 32.73 3.01 9.76
N ILE A 351 33.54 2.31 10.50
CA ILE A 351 33.68 0.86 10.40
C ILE A 351 33.19 0.24 11.70
N TYR A 352 32.23 -0.66 11.59
CA TYR A 352 31.87 -1.61 12.64
C TYR A 352 32.56 -2.91 12.33
N ASP A 353 33.26 -3.45 13.30
CA ASP A 353 34.06 -4.67 13.17
C ASP A 353 33.62 -5.66 14.26
N TYR A 354 33.26 -6.88 13.86
CA TYR A 354 32.85 -7.95 14.76
C TYR A 354 33.40 -9.29 14.28
N THR A 355 33.88 -10.11 15.21
CA THR A 355 34.27 -11.50 14.95
C THR A 355 33.36 -12.43 15.74
N ALA A 356 32.74 -13.37 15.04
CA ALA A 356 31.81 -14.34 15.63
C ALA A 356 32.50 -15.22 16.67
N LYS A 357 31.89 -15.30 17.86
CA LYS A 357 32.39 -16.10 18.99
C LYS A 357 31.90 -17.54 18.97
N GLU A 358 30.81 -17.77 18.30
CA GLU A 358 30.15 -19.06 18.06
C GLU A 358 29.45 -19.01 16.70
N ASP A 359 28.87 -20.13 16.24
CA ASP A 359 28.02 -20.12 15.05
C ASP A 359 26.74 -19.37 15.40
N GLU A 360 26.46 -18.29 14.70
CA GLU A 360 25.36 -17.39 15.05
C GLU A 360 24.77 -16.66 13.86
N PHE A 361 23.48 -16.34 13.92
CA PHE A 361 22.87 -15.41 12.98
C PHE A 361 23.07 -14.00 13.46
N VAL A 362 23.58 -13.16 12.57
CA VAL A 362 23.80 -11.75 12.82
C VAL A 362 22.98 -10.90 11.87
N PHE A 363 22.41 -9.83 12.36
CA PHE A 363 21.67 -8.87 11.55
C PHE A 363 21.85 -7.43 12.02
N LEU A 364 21.70 -6.50 11.09
CA LEU A 364 21.72 -5.07 11.36
C LEU A 364 20.32 -4.52 11.54
N ASN A 365 20.09 -3.75 12.60
CA ASN A 365 18.95 -2.88 12.71
C ASN A 365 19.36 -1.44 12.44
N ASN A 366 18.97 -0.91 11.29
CA ASN A 366 19.14 0.51 10.97
C ASN A 366 17.81 1.07 10.49
N ASN A 367 17.26 2.02 11.21
CA ASN A 367 15.99 2.67 10.89
C ASN A 367 16.07 3.57 9.62
N ASN A 368 17.26 3.79 9.04
CA ASN A 368 17.52 4.72 7.95
C ASN A 368 18.14 4.08 6.68
N TYR A 369 17.89 2.81 6.40
CA TYR A 369 18.50 2.05 5.30
C TYR A 369 18.37 2.63 3.89
N SER A 370 17.41 3.51 3.62
CA SER A 370 17.12 3.99 2.27
C SER A 370 18.06 5.08 1.76
N LYS A 371 19.01 5.57 2.54
CA LYS A 371 19.77 6.79 2.21
C LYS A 371 21.30 6.65 2.23
N ASN A 372 21.86 5.51 2.62
CA ASN A 372 23.31 5.38 2.77
C ASN A 372 23.89 4.25 1.92
N GLU A 373 24.95 4.57 1.21
CA GLU A 373 25.83 3.58 0.64
C GLU A 373 26.70 3.01 1.77
N TYR A 374 26.59 1.73 2.03
CA TYR A 374 27.49 1.00 2.91
C TYR A 374 28.15 -0.14 2.17
N ASP A 375 29.42 -0.35 2.48
CA ASP A 375 30.17 -1.51 2.03
C ASP A 375 30.18 -2.54 3.14
N PHE A 376 29.85 -3.76 2.80
CA PHE A 376 29.91 -4.89 3.71
C PHE A 376 31.03 -5.87 3.31
N TYR A 377 31.73 -6.37 4.30
CA TYR A 377 32.82 -7.32 4.11
C TYR A 377 32.63 -8.52 5.04
N LEU A 378 32.74 -9.72 4.50
CA LEU A 378 32.84 -10.97 5.23
C LEU A 378 34.24 -11.53 5.02
N ASN A 379 35.00 -11.73 6.11
CA ASN A 379 36.39 -12.21 6.06
C ASN A 379 37.29 -11.39 5.09
N ASP A 380 37.11 -10.05 5.12
CA ASP A 380 37.76 -9.07 4.25
C ASP A 380 37.37 -9.11 2.76
N GLU A 381 36.44 -9.98 2.36
CA GLU A 381 35.89 -9.99 1.01
C GLU A 381 34.60 -9.15 0.96
N LYS A 382 34.51 -8.22 -0.02
CA LYS A 382 33.34 -7.40 -0.21
C LYS A 382 32.18 -8.25 -0.66
N THR A 383 31.11 -8.28 0.14
CA THR A 383 29.90 -9.08 -0.07
C THR A 383 28.69 -8.18 -0.08
N ASN A 384 27.68 -8.50 -0.88
CA ASN A 384 26.42 -7.80 -0.87
C ASN A 384 25.51 -8.39 0.21
N ILE A 385 25.21 -7.60 1.23
CA ILE A 385 24.09 -7.92 2.13
C ILE A 385 22.87 -7.19 1.59
N ASN A 386 21.85 -7.95 1.30
CA ASN A 386 20.54 -7.38 1.00
C ASN A 386 19.92 -6.74 2.25
N ASN A 387 19.16 -5.67 2.05
CA ASN A 387 18.49 -4.88 3.07
C ASN A 387 17.99 -5.73 4.26
N ARG A 388 18.50 -5.47 5.47
CA ARG A 388 18.30 -6.26 6.70
C ARG A 388 18.74 -7.73 6.57
N GLY A 389 19.87 -7.99 5.90
CA GLY A 389 20.43 -9.34 5.75
C GLY A 389 20.72 -9.99 7.09
N PHE A 390 20.08 -11.14 7.31
CA PHE A 390 20.56 -12.10 8.30
C PHE A 390 21.71 -12.87 7.66
N LEU A 391 22.82 -12.93 8.35
CA LEU A 391 23.99 -13.71 7.96
C LEU A 391 24.15 -14.83 8.96
N LEU A 392 24.33 -16.03 8.44
CA LEU A 392 24.89 -17.12 9.22
C LEU A 392 26.40 -16.96 9.26
N LEU A 393 26.96 -16.76 10.44
CA LEU A 393 28.40 -16.71 10.68
C LEU A 393 28.83 -18.00 11.36
N ASN A 394 29.93 -18.58 10.88
CA ASN A 394 30.63 -19.61 11.59
C ASN A 394 31.54 -18.97 12.66
N LYS A 395 31.84 -19.70 13.70
CA LYS A 395 32.81 -19.25 14.71
C LYS A 395 34.11 -18.85 14.08
N GLY A 396 34.56 -17.61 14.35
CA GLY A 396 35.77 -17.03 13.80
C GLY A 396 35.60 -16.18 12.55
N ASP A 397 34.40 -16.21 11.93
CA ASP A 397 34.11 -15.30 10.82
C ASP A 397 34.13 -13.85 11.28
N ASN A 398 34.71 -12.98 10.47
CA ASN A 398 34.78 -11.55 10.73
C ASN A 398 33.90 -10.78 9.77
N ILE A 399 33.06 -9.90 10.32
CA ILE A 399 32.24 -8.97 9.54
C ILE A 399 32.67 -7.53 9.77
N LYS A 400 32.70 -6.75 8.69
CA LYS A 400 32.96 -5.31 8.73
C LYS A 400 31.92 -4.55 7.93
N PHE A 401 31.33 -3.54 8.55
CA PHE A 401 30.45 -2.59 7.88
C PHE A 401 31.17 -1.26 7.76
N LYS A 402 31.37 -0.80 6.53
CA LYS A 402 31.89 0.52 6.24
C LYS A 402 30.80 1.41 5.70
N ILE A 403 30.45 2.44 6.45
CA ILE A 403 29.45 3.42 6.05
C ILE A 403 30.16 4.68 5.61
N THR A 404 29.97 5.07 4.36
CA THR A 404 30.46 6.33 3.80
C THR A 404 29.36 7.38 3.87
N VAL A 405 29.65 8.59 4.37
CA VAL A 405 28.65 9.62 4.60
C VAL A 405 29.06 10.94 3.99
N ASP A 406 28.20 11.50 3.13
CA ASP A 406 28.43 12.78 2.43
C ASP A 406 27.89 14.01 3.18
N LYS A 407 27.31 13.86 4.39
CA LYS A 407 26.65 14.91 5.14
C LYS A 407 27.43 15.35 6.38
N LYS A 408 27.22 16.62 6.82
CA LYS A 408 27.91 17.20 7.98
C LYS A 408 27.53 16.58 9.33
N SER A 409 26.36 15.93 9.45
CA SER A 409 25.95 15.19 10.65
C SER A 409 25.03 14.04 10.27
N TYR A 410 25.14 12.92 10.98
CA TYR A 410 24.40 11.70 10.72
C TYR A 410 23.95 11.04 12.03
N ASP A 411 22.66 10.64 12.09
CA ASP A 411 22.13 9.88 13.21
C ASP A 411 22.63 8.42 13.13
N TYR A 412 23.29 8.00 14.21
CA TYR A 412 24.22 6.89 14.20
C TYR A 412 23.74 5.72 15.07
N ASN A 413 22.50 5.32 14.90
CA ASN A 413 21.92 4.18 15.63
C ASN A 413 21.98 2.90 14.77
N ILE A 414 23.19 2.40 14.49
CA ILE A 414 23.37 1.05 13.95
C ILE A 414 23.66 0.11 15.09
N HIS A 415 22.73 -0.80 15.31
CA HIS A 415 22.89 -1.88 16.27
C HIS A 415 23.05 -3.20 15.53
N LEU A 416 24.06 -3.95 15.91
CA LEU A 416 24.28 -5.32 15.46
C LEU A 416 23.67 -6.27 16.47
N TYR A 417 22.90 -7.23 16.00
CA TYR A 417 22.23 -8.21 16.85
C TYR A 417 22.58 -9.62 16.41
N SER A 418 22.57 -10.56 17.38
CA SER A 418 22.63 -11.99 17.09
C SER A 418 21.40 -12.72 17.61
N ILE A 419 21.08 -13.85 16.97
CA ILE A 419 20.04 -14.77 17.41
C ILE A 419 20.67 -15.87 18.25
N ASN A 420 20.12 -16.08 19.45
CA ASN A 420 20.50 -17.20 20.31
C ASN A 420 19.89 -18.51 19.78
N TYR A 421 20.73 -19.36 19.23
CA TYR A 421 20.33 -20.61 18.57
C TYR A 421 19.62 -21.61 19.52
N GLU A 422 20.08 -21.73 20.76
CA GLU A 422 19.43 -22.59 21.75
C GLU A 422 17.98 -22.15 22.00
N VAL A 423 17.78 -20.84 22.16
CA VAL A 423 16.46 -20.25 22.40
C VAL A 423 15.59 -20.35 21.15
N TYR A 424 16.17 -20.11 19.96
CA TYR A 424 15.49 -20.25 18.67
C TYR A 424 15.01 -21.69 18.44
N ASN A 425 15.87 -22.68 18.64
CA ASN A 425 15.51 -24.09 18.46
C ASN A 425 14.42 -24.55 19.45
N LYS A 426 14.42 -24.00 20.68
CA LYS A 426 13.34 -24.24 21.62
C LYS A 426 12.04 -23.60 21.15
N PHE A 427 12.10 -22.37 20.67
CA PHE A 427 10.96 -21.63 20.12
C PHE A 427 10.33 -22.40 18.95
N VAL A 428 11.12 -22.81 17.96
CA VAL A 428 10.65 -23.57 16.79
C VAL A 428 9.98 -24.89 17.22
N ARG A 429 10.57 -25.61 18.17
CA ARG A 429 9.97 -26.83 18.72
C ARG A 429 8.61 -26.56 19.37
N ASN A 430 8.50 -25.49 20.14
CA ASN A 430 7.26 -25.15 20.84
C ASN A 430 6.14 -24.78 19.87
N ILE A 431 6.41 -23.92 18.87
CA ILE A 431 5.40 -23.50 17.89
C ILE A 431 5.00 -24.63 16.92
N ASN A 432 5.84 -25.66 16.76
CA ASN A 432 5.56 -26.79 15.85
C ASN A 432 5.01 -28.02 16.56
N LYS A 433 5.31 -28.24 17.84
CA LYS A 433 4.78 -29.39 18.62
C LYS A 433 3.25 -29.33 18.71
N ASN A 434 2.70 -28.16 18.96
CA ASN A 434 1.29 -27.94 19.26
C ASN A 434 0.63 -27.03 18.20
N LYS A 435 1.04 -27.19 16.93
CA LYS A 435 0.49 -26.37 15.84
C LYS A 435 -0.91 -26.80 15.43
N MET A 436 -1.69 -25.87 15.06
CA MET A 436 -2.97 -26.04 14.40
C MET A 436 -2.76 -26.67 13.00
N VAL A 437 -3.50 -27.72 12.67
CA VAL A 437 -3.42 -28.42 11.37
C VAL A 437 -4.60 -27.98 10.53
N VAL A 438 -4.34 -27.25 9.44
CA VAL A 438 -5.39 -26.86 8.48
C VAL A 438 -5.78 -28.06 7.63
N ASN A 439 -7.08 -28.41 7.62
CA ASN A 439 -7.59 -29.59 6.91
C ASN A 439 -8.20 -29.24 5.55
N ASN A 440 -8.99 -28.16 5.50
CA ASN A 440 -9.64 -27.69 4.27
C ASN A 440 -9.56 -26.18 4.21
N TYR A 441 -9.38 -25.66 3.00
CA TYR A 441 -9.54 -24.24 2.72
C TYR A 441 -10.23 -24.04 1.37
N HIS A 442 -11.07 -23.00 1.27
CA HIS A 442 -11.75 -22.63 0.03
C HIS A 442 -11.66 -21.12 -0.16
N GLY A 443 -10.89 -20.70 -1.14
CA GLY A 443 -10.61 -19.29 -1.36
C GLY A 443 -9.95 -18.64 -0.14
N ASP A 444 -10.03 -17.32 -0.06
CA ASP A 444 -9.37 -16.54 1.00
C ASP A 444 -10.27 -16.27 2.22
N ASN A 445 -11.49 -16.81 2.21
CA ASN A 445 -12.52 -16.48 3.19
C ASN A 445 -13.02 -17.65 4.05
N TYR A 446 -12.46 -18.86 3.84
CA TYR A 446 -12.88 -20.04 4.58
C TYR A 446 -11.74 -21.02 4.74
N PHE A 447 -11.51 -21.47 5.97
CA PHE A 447 -10.69 -22.65 6.24
C PHE A 447 -11.14 -23.33 7.54
N THR A 448 -10.81 -24.63 7.65
CA THR A 448 -10.98 -25.42 8.87
C THR A 448 -9.64 -25.96 9.34
N ALA A 449 -9.51 -26.04 10.66
CA ALA A 449 -8.29 -26.56 11.29
C ALA A 449 -8.63 -27.45 12.48
N LYS A 450 -7.73 -28.39 12.76
CA LYS A 450 -7.77 -29.22 13.96
C LYS A 450 -6.63 -28.86 14.88
N VAL A 451 -6.89 -28.95 16.17
CA VAL A 451 -5.89 -28.81 17.21
C VAL A 451 -6.20 -29.76 18.35
N ASN A 452 -5.18 -30.36 18.91
CA ASN A 452 -5.29 -31.20 20.11
C ASN A 452 -4.74 -30.46 21.31
N VAL A 453 -5.57 -30.26 22.32
CA VAL A 453 -5.29 -29.45 23.52
C VAL A 453 -5.10 -30.41 24.72
N GLU A 454 -3.89 -30.41 25.30
CA GLU A 454 -3.55 -31.27 26.46
C GLU A 454 -4.09 -30.72 27.78
N GLU A 455 -4.26 -29.40 27.88
CA GLU A 455 -4.80 -28.66 29.05
C GLU A 455 -5.37 -27.31 28.55
N ASP A 456 -6.28 -26.73 29.33
CA ASP A 456 -6.90 -25.43 28.96
C ASP A 456 -5.84 -24.39 28.65
N THR A 457 -5.90 -23.84 27.41
CA THR A 457 -4.84 -22.98 26.89
C THR A 457 -5.35 -22.05 25.79
N LEU A 458 -4.48 -21.14 25.33
CA LEU A 458 -4.76 -20.21 24.25
C LEU A 458 -4.18 -20.73 22.93
N LEU A 459 -4.99 -20.72 21.88
CA LEU A 459 -4.51 -20.82 20.51
C LEU A 459 -4.12 -19.43 20.01
N TYR A 460 -2.84 -19.20 19.76
CA TYR A 460 -2.36 -18.06 18.99
C TYR A 460 -2.55 -18.34 17.51
N THR A 461 -3.05 -17.36 16.75
CA THR A 461 -3.07 -17.43 15.28
C THR A 461 -2.33 -16.26 14.65
N SER A 462 -1.77 -16.44 13.45
CA SER A 462 -1.23 -15.37 12.62
C SER A 462 -2.30 -14.78 11.66
N VAL A 463 -3.58 -14.94 12.01
CA VAL A 463 -4.73 -14.39 11.28
C VAL A 463 -5.08 -13.04 11.87
N GLU A 464 -5.22 -12.02 11.02
CA GLU A 464 -5.59 -10.67 11.44
C GLU A 464 -6.94 -10.64 12.16
N SER A 465 -7.01 -9.94 13.29
CA SER A 465 -8.25 -9.72 14.04
C SER A 465 -9.11 -8.69 13.33
N ASP A 466 -10.15 -9.16 12.63
CA ASP A 466 -11.13 -8.34 11.91
C ASP A 466 -12.55 -8.76 12.25
N LYS A 467 -13.46 -7.79 12.28
CA LYS A 467 -14.89 -7.99 12.61
C LYS A 467 -15.64 -8.86 11.60
N GLY A 468 -15.07 -9.09 10.42
CA GLY A 468 -15.65 -9.95 9.39
C GLY A 468 -15.52 -11.44 9.68
N TRP A 469 -14.62 -11.83 10.59
CA TRP A 469 -14.44 -13.22 10.97
C TRP A 469 -15.56 -13.71 11.88
N LYS A 470 -16.14 -14.85 11.52
CA LYS A 470 -16.98 -15.70 12.37
C LYS A 470 -16.25 -16.99 12.59
N ILE A 471 -15.94 -17.27 13.85
CA ILE A 471 -15.16 -18.44 14.24
C ILE A 471 -16.06 -19.40 15.00
N TYR A 472 -16.01 -20.66 14.61
CA TYR A 472 -16.76 -21.73 15.28
C TYR A 472 -15.76 -22.73 15.83
N VAL A 473 -15.93 -23.10 17.10
CA VAL A 473 -15.21 -24.18 17.76
C VAL A 473 -16.21 -25.30 17.99
N ASP A 474 -15.97 -26.47 17.41
CA ASP A 474 -16.86 -27.63 17.46
C ASP A 474 -18.31 -27.33 17.06
N GLY A 475 -18.46 -26.46 16.06
CA GLY A 475 -19.75 -26.00 15.56
C GLY A 475 -20.41 -24.87 16.35
N ALA A 476 -19.89 -24.49 17.52
CA ALA A 476 -20.38 -23.39 18.32
C ALA A 476 -19.71 -22.05 17.96
N LEU A 477 -20.50 -21.00 17.69
CA LEU A 477 -19.97 -19.67 17.44
C LEU A 477 -19.21 -19.15 18.66
N THR A 478 -17.93 -18.85 18.51
CA THR A 478 -17.04 -18.43 19.59
C THR A 478 -16.58 -16.98 19.35
N THR A 479 -16.51 -16.20 20.44
CA THR A 479 -15.95 -14.85 20.38
C THR A 479 -14.42 -14.94 20.52
N PRO A 480 -13.64 -14.51 19.51
CA PRO A 480 -12.20 -14.56 19.61
C PRO A 480 -11.66 -13.51 20.58
N THR A 481 -10.58 -13.83 21.23
CA THR A 481 -9.73 -12.89 21.98
C THR A 481 -8.74 -12.24 21.00
N SER A 482 -8.37 -10.99 21.22
CA SER A 482 -7.39 -10.31 20.36
C SER A 482 -6.04 -10.25 21.06
N ILE A 483 -4.99 -10.74 20.40
CA ILE A 483 -3.61 -10.67 20.88
C ILE A 483 -2.98 -9.41 20.26
N TYR A 484 -2.44 -8.51 21.07
CA TYR A 484 -1.92 -7.19 20.68
C TYR A 484 -2.95 -6.33 19.90
N ASP A 485 -4.24 -6.57 20.07
CA ASP A 485 -5.30 -5.98 19.23
C ASP A 485 -5.11 -6.18 17.70
N ALA A 486 -4.30 -7.14 17.32
CA ALA A 486 -3.85 -7.33 15.94
C ALA A 486 -4.21 -8.69 15.35
N VAL A 487 -4.01 -9.77 16.10
CA VAL A 487 -4.23 -11.15 15.63
C VAL A 487 -5.21 -11.90 16.52
N ILE A 488 -5.84 -12.94 15.96
CA ILE A 488 -6.86 -13.72 16.63
C ILE A 488 -6.24 -14.70 17.61
N GLY A 489 -6.74 -14.70 18.86
CA GLY A 489 -6.54 -15.73 19.87
C GLY A 489 -7.85 -16.46 20.17
N LEU A 490 -7.79 -17.73 20.55
CA LEU A 490 -8.95 -18.53 20.97
C LEU A 490 -8.62 -19.27 22.25
N ASP A 491 -9.44 -19.06 23.27
CA ASP A 491 -9.39 -19.87 24.50
C ASP A 491 -9.99 -21.24 24.19
N LEU A 492 -9.22 -22.29 24.41
CA LEU A 492 -9.61 -23.67 24.15
C LEU A 492 -9.49 -24.50 25.42
N THR A 493 -10.47 -25.37 25.64
CA THR A 493 -10.45 -26.36 26.75
C THR A 493 -9.62 -27.59 26.36
N GLU A 494 -9.34 -28.47 27.31
CA GLU A 494 -8.71 -29.77 27.04
C GLU A 494 -9.57 -30.59 26.04
N GLY A 495 -8.94 -31.20 25.03
CA GLY A 495 -9.58 -32.05 24.01
C GLY A 495 -9.14 -31.80 22.58
N GLU A 496 -9.72 -32.57 21.67
CA GLU A 496 -9.58 -32.30 20.23
C GLU A 496 -10.66 -31.34 19.76
N HIS A 497 -10.24 -30.25 19.08
CA HIS A 497 -11.16 -29.25 18.58
C HIS A 497 -11.09 -29.12 17.06
N LEU A 498 -12.28 -28.96 16.44
CA LEU A 498 -12.43 -28.54 15.06
C LEU A 498 -12.79 -27.05 15.03
N ILE A 499 -11.93 -26.24 14.44
CA ILE A 499 -12.09 -24.79 14.35
C ILE A 499 -12.42 -24.43 12.91
N GLU A 500 -13.52 -23.68 12.72
CA GLU A 500 -13.89 -23.12 11.42
C GLU A 500 -13.72 -21.59 11.41
N PHE A 501 -13.01 -21.07 10.43
CA PHE A 501 -12.88 -19.65 10.15
C PHE A 501 -13.70 -19.29 8.91
N LYS A 502 -14.66 -18.37 9.06
CA LYS A 502 -15.52 -17.86 7.98
C LYS A 502 -15.45 -16.36 7.93
N TYR A 503 -14.96 -15.79 6.83
CA TYR A 503 -14.89 -14.35 6.67
C TYR A 503 -16.01 -13.83 5.78
N SER A 504 -16.60 -12.71 6.19
CA SER A 504 -17.53 -11.92 5.38
C SER A 504 -17.22 -10.44 5.56
N THR A 505 -17.04 -9.74 4.45
CA THR A 505 -16.73 -8.29 4.49
C THR A 505 -17.82 -7.53 5.25
N PRO A 506 -17.47 -6.82 6.35
CA PRO A 506 -18.45 -6.04 7.11
C PRO A 506 -19.17 -5.00 6.26
N GLY A 507 -20.49 -4.91 6.39
CA GLY A 507 -21.31 -3.95 5.64
C GLY A 507 -21.60 -4.31 4.17
N LEU A 508 -21.06 -5.41 3.64
CA LEU A 508 -21.30 -5.80 2.24
C LEU A 508 -22.76 -6.11 1.95
N VAL A 509 -23.39 -6.90 2.81
CA VAL A 509 -24.81 -7.30 2.62
C VAL A 509 -25.71 -6.07 2.76
N GLU A 510 -25.51 -5.26 3.79
CA GLU A 510 -26.24 -4.01 4.02
C GLU A 510 -26.07 -3.04 2.83
N GLY A 511 -24.86 -2.91 2.32
CA GLY A 511 -24.56 -2.08 1.16
C GLY A 511 -25.28 -2.57 -0.12
N ILE A 512 -25.32 -3.88 -0.35
CA ILE A 512 -26.06 -4.47 -1.48
C ILE A 512 -27.56 -4.21 -1.34
N VAL A 513 -28.13 -4.38 -0.16
CA VAL A 513 -29.57 -4.15 0.10
C VAL A 513 -29.92 -2.68 -0.13
N ILE A 514 -29.16 -1.74 0.44
CA ILE A 514 -29.39 -0.29 0.28
C ILE A 514 -29.26 0.12 -1.19
N SER A 515 -28.23 -0.35 -1.88
CA SER A 515 -28.00 -0.04 -3.30
C SER A 515 -29.14 -0.58 -4.18
N SER A 516 -29.57 -1.81 -3.95
CA SER A 516 -30.67 -2.44 -4.69
C SER A 516 -31.98 -1.70 -4.46
N ALA A 517 -32.31 -1.34 -3.21
CA ALA A 517 -33.50 -0.56 -2.88
C ALA A 517 -33.46 0.83 -3.55
N SER A 518 -32.30 1.48 -3.58
CA SER A 518 -32.13 2.79 -4.23
C SER A 518 -32.36 2.71 -5.74
N ILE A 519 -31.82 1.69 -6.40
CA ILE A 519 -32.02 1.44 -7.83
C ILE A 519 -33.50 1.18 -8.13
N LEU A 520 -34.15 0.31 -7.37
CA LEU A 520 -35.58 0.02 -7.52
C LEU A 520 -36.45 1.27 -7.35
N THR A 521 -36.18 2.07 -6.33
CA THR A 521 -36.85 3.34 -6.10
C THR A 521 -36.68 4.29 -7.28
N GLY A 522 -35.46 4.42 -7.81
CA GLY A 522 -35.18 5.23 -9.00
C GLY A 522 -35.97 4.76 -10.24
N LEU A 523 -36.03 3.45 -10.47
CA LEU A 523 -36.80 2.86 -11.57
C LEU A 523 -38.31 3.14 -11.41
N ILE A 524 -38.88 2.99 -10.20
CA ILE A 524 -40.28 3.28 -9.92
C ILE A 524 -40.60 4.75 -10.23
N ILE A 525 -39.77 5.68 -9.75
CA ILE A 525 -39.91 7.12 -10.04
C ILE A 525 -39.88 7.39 -11.53
N LEU A 526 -38.98 6.78 -12.27
CA LEU A 526 -38.91 6.94 -13.73
C LEU A 526 -40.16 6.41 -14.44
N ILE A 527 -40.68 5.25 -14.02
CA ILE A 527 -41.90 4.65 -14.57
C ILE A 527 -43.13 5.57 -14.29
N ILE A 528 -43.25 6.05 -13.07
CA ILE A 528 -44.35 6.98 -12.68
C ILE A 528 -44.27 8.28 -13.53
N LYS A 529 -43.07 8.84 -13.67
CA LYS A 529 -42.83 10.04 -14.46
C LYS A 529 -43.13 9.84 -15.95
N ARG A 530 -42.74 8.69 -16.54
CA ARG A 530 -43.10 8.32 -17.92
C ARG A 530 -44.61 8.17 -18.10
N ARG A 531 -45.33 7.52 -17.16
CA ARG A 531 -46.78 7.39 -17.20
C ARG A 531 -47.47 8.76 -17.12
N LYS A 532 -47.10 9.65 -16.18
CA LYS A 532 -47.62 11.01 -16.09
C LYS A 532 -47.40 11.84 -17.35
N ASN A 533 -46.24 11.72 -18.00
CA ASN A 533 -45.97 12.44 -19.25
C ASN A 533 -46.82 11.91 -20.43
N LYS A 534 -47.10 10.60 -20.46
CA LYS A 534 -47.95 9.99 -21.50
C LYS A 534 -49.44 10.44 -21.36
N TYR A 535 -49.91 10.71 -20.13
CA TYR A 535 -51.27 11.26 -19.87
C TYR A 535 -51.37 12.77 -20.11
N ARG A 536 -50.26 13.51 -20.15
CA ARG A 536 -50.22 14.94 -20.50
C ARG A 536 -50.14 15.22 -22.01
N LEU A 537 -49.86 14.22 -22.80
CA LEU A 537 -49.76 14.30 -24.26
C LEU A 537 -51.00 13.70 -24.98
N LYS A 538 -51.97 13.15 -24.21
CA LYS A 538 -53.33 12.89 -24.62
C LYS A 538 -54.25 14.00 -24.10
#